data_164c9b68ad0db26160faadec5a5774de
#
_entry.id   164c9b68ad0db26160faadec5a5774de
#
_cell.length_a   1.000
_cell.length_b   1.000
_cell.length_c   1.000
_cell.angle_alpha   90.00
_cell.angle_beta   90.00
_cell.angle_gamma   90.00
#
_symmetry.space_group_name_H-M   'P 1'
#
loop_
_entity.id
_entity.type
_entity.pdbx_description
1 polymer ?
#
loop_
_entity_poly.entity_id
_entity_poly.type
_entity_poly.pdbx_seq_one_letter_code
_entity_poly.pdbx_strand_id
1 'polypeptide(L)'
;PWGDKMDRNYVWYGGNSGHTHHPVGTRKPNPWGLYDMLGGVWEWVSDWYGEFYYKNSPINNPKGPSNILSWHVIRGGSWIDDKQFVRTTIRYPGLADNTDDYWVGFRCARDLN
;
A
#
# COMPACT_ATOMS: atom_id res chain seq x y z
N PRO A 1 -8.31 8.14 -4.77
CA PRO A 1 -9.63 8.02 -5.44
C PRO A 1 -10.69 8.95 -4.86
N TRP A 2 -10.52 9.47 -3.66
CA TRP A 2 -11.51 10.31 -2.95
C TRP A 2 -11.02 11.72 -2.62
N GLY A 3 -9.86 12.18 -3.11
CA GLY A 3 -9.31 13.50 -2.78
C GLY A 3 -8.95 13.62 -1.28
N ASP A 4 -9.24 14.76 -0.67
CA ASP A 4 -8.84 15.07 0.71
C ASP A 4 -9.73 14.42 1.79
N LYS A 5 -10.90 13.89 1.39
CA LYS A 5 -11.83 13.23 2.31
C LYS A 5 -11.90 11.74 2.02
N MET A 6 -11.59 10.92 3.03
CA MET A 6 -11.68 9.48 2.91
C MET A 6 -13.13 9.04 2.66
N ASP A 7 -13.34 8.28 1.58
CA ASP A 7 -14.62 7.62 1.30
C ASP A 7 -14.57 6.15 1.75
N ARG A 8 -15.32 5.85 2.79
CA ARG A 8 -15.42 4.52 3.40
C ARG A 8 -15.95 3.44 2.46
N ASN A 9 -16.58 3.82 1.36
CA ASN A 9 -17.08 2.85 0.37
C ASN A 9 -15.96 2.14 -0.40
N TYR A 10 -14.74 2.67 -0.39
CA TYR A 10 -13.61 2.17 -1.17
C TYR A 10 -12.54 1.46 -0.33
N VAL A 11 -12.67 1.45 1.01
CA VAL A 11 -11.56 1.09 1.89
C VAL A 11 -12.02 0.36 3.14
N TRP A 12 -11.26 -0.65 3.55
CA TRP A 12 -11.28 -1.22 4.88
C TRP A 12 -10.08 -0.70 5.67
N TYR A 13 -10.32 0.02 6.76
CA TYR A 13 -9.29 0.58 7.65
C TYR A 13 -9.77 0.54 9.11
N GLY A 14 -8.94 0.89 10.10
CA GLY A 14 -9.25 0.79 11.52
C GLY A 14 -10.56 1.47 11.97
N GLY A 15 -11.00 2.51 11.25
CA GLY A 15 -12.24 3.21 11.56
C GLY A 15 -13.53 2.55 11.05
N ASN A 16 -13.46 1.45 10.29
CA ASN A 16 -14.65 0.78 9.76
C ASN A 16 -14.53 -0.75 9.59
N SER A 17 -13.37 -1.32 9.88
CA SER A 17 -13.12 -2.76 9.72
C SER A 17 -13.66 -3.61 10.86
N GLY A 18 -14.00 -3.00 12.01
CA GLY A 18 -14.31 -3.75 13.22
C GLY A 18 -13.10 -4.51 13.79
N HIS A 19 -11.89 -4.01 13.53
CA HIS A 19 -10.62 -4.63 13.93
C HIS A 19 -10.43 -6.07 13.43
N THR A 20 -10.90 -6.32 12.21
CA THR A 20 -10.71 -7.61 11.52
C THR A 20 -10.47 -7.41 10.03
N HIS A 21 -9.82 -8.39 9.39
CA HIS A 21 -9.69 -8.43 7.95
C HIS A 21 -11.01 -8.83 7.29
N HIS A 22 -11.16 -8.42 6.04
CA HIS A 22 -12.36 -8.69 5.23
C HIS A 22 -11.99 -9.37 3.91
N PRO A 23 -12.91 -10.10 3.29
CA PRO A 23 -12.69 -10.63 1.95
C PRO A 23 -12.35 -9.53 0.95
N VAL A 24 -11.44 -9.82 0.03
CA VAL A 24 -11.06 -8.91 -1.04
C VAL A 24 -12.23 -8.60 -1.98
N GLY A 25 -12.22 -7.42 -2.61
CA GLY A 25 -13.22 -7.03 -3.59
C GLY A 25 -14.60 -6.69 -3.01
N THR A 26 -14.73 -6.53 -1.69
CA THR A 26 -16.01 -6.22 -1.04
C THR A 26 -16.30 -4.73 -0.94
N ARG A 27 -15.32 -3.88 -1.22
CA ARG A 27 -15.50 -2.43 -1.37
C ARG A 27 -15.59 -2.03 -2.84
N LYS A 28 -15.90 -0.76 -3.13
CA LYS A 28 -15.99 -0.27 -4.51
C LYS A 28 -14.61 -0.22 -5.17
N PRO A 29 -14.51 -0.53 -6.46
CA PRO A 29 -13.28 -0.35 -7.21
C PRO A 29 -13.00 1.12 -7.48
N ASN A 30 -11.75 1.47 -7.75
CA ASN A 30 -11.39 2.78 -8.27
C ASN A 30 -11.87 2.96 -9.74
N PRO A 31 -11.70 4.14 -10.36
CA PRO A 31 -12.14 4.39 -11.74
C PRO A 31 -11.50 3.47 -12.80
N TRP A 32 -10.39 2.80 -12.47
CA TRP A 32 -9.74 1.81 -13.34
C TRP A 32 -10.19 0.37 -13.08
N GLY A 33 -11.19 0.17 -12.22
CA GLY A 33 -11.70 -1.16 -11.88
C GLY A 33 -10.83 -1.93 -10.88
N LEU A 34 -9.87 -1.28 -10.22
CA LEU A 34 -8.98 -1.91 -9.24
C LEU A 34 -9.57 -1.81 -7.83
N TYR A 35 -9.66 -2.95 -7.17
CA TYR A 35 -10.17 -3.08 -5.80
C TYR A 35 -9.04 -3.00 -4.78
N ASP A 36 -9.38 -2.57 -3.55
CA ASP A 36 -8.54 -2.63 -2.36
C ASP A 36 -7.14 -1.99 -2.53
N MET A 37 -7.05 -0.95 -3.37
CA MET A 37 -5.79 -0.22 -3.59
C MET A 37 -5.31 0.56 -2.37
N LEU A 38 -6.21 0.77 -1.42
CA LEU A 38 -5.94 1.36 -0.11
C LEU A 38 -6.72 0.59 0.95
N GLY A 39 -6.09 0.36 2.11
CA GLY A 39 -6.66 -0.43 3.19
C GLY A 39 -6.70 -1.93 2.89
N GLY A 40 -7.44 -2.69 3.68
CA GLY A 40 -7.38 -4.13 3.64
C GLY A 40 -6.08 -4.64 4.25
N VAL A 41 -5.06 -4.85 3.45
CA VAL A 41 -3.70 -5.18 3.90
C VAL A 41 -2.68 -4.28 3.21
N TRP A 42 -1.56 -4.02 3.86
CA TRP A 42 -0.39 -3.45 3.19
C TRP A 42 0.06 -4.37 2.06
N GLU A 43 0.59 -3.82 0.99
CA GLU A 43 1.06 -4.59 -0.15
C GLU A 43 2.53 -4.33 -0.43
N TRP A 44 3.28 -5.42 -0.62
CA TRP A 44 4.65 -5.37 -1.07
C TRP A 44 4.76 -4.74 -2.45
N VAL A 45 5.74 -3.88 -2.64
CA VAL A 45 6.15 -3.40 -3.95
C VAL A 45 7.62 -3.74 -4.21
N SER A 46 8.03 -3.71 -5.47
CA SER A 46 9.37 -4.13 -5.89
C SER A 46 10.50 -3.21 -5.42
N ASP A 47 10.18 -1.97 -5.05
CA ASP A 47 11.16 -0.97 -4.65
C ASP A 47 11.82 -1.31 -3.32
N TRP A 48 13.11 -1.06 -3.21
CA TRP A 48 13.78 -0.98 -1.93
C TRP A 48 13.35 0.28 -1.16
N TYR A 49 13.26 0.18 0.15
CA TYR A 49 12.93 1.32 1.00
C TYR A 49 14.17 2.18 1.26
N GLY A 50 14.14 3.43 0.84
CA GLY A 50 15.14 4.45 1.18
C GLY A 50 14.44 5.65 1.80
N GLU A 51 14.73 5.93 3.07
CA GLU A 51 14.07 7.00 3.84
C GLU A 51 14.15 8.37 3.14
N PHE A 52 15.29 8.65 2.53
CA PHE A 52 15.57 9.94 1.88
C PHE A 52 15.50 9.88 0.35
N TYR A 53 15.02 8.77 -0.21
CA TYR A 53 15.05 8.57 -1.66
C TYR A 53 14.33 9.67 -2.44
N TYR A 54 13.20 10.17 -1.94
CA TYR A 54 12.45 11.23 -2.63
C TYR A 54 13.22 12.55 -2.80
N LYS A 55 14.21 12.84 -1.95
CA LYS A 55 15.02 14.06 -2.09
C LYS A 55 15.86 14.07 -3.37
N ASN A 56 16.22 12.89 -3.87
CA ASN A 56 17.13 12.70 -5.00
C ASN A 56 16.55 11.77 -6.07
N SER A 57 15.25 11.47 -6.00
CA SER A 57 14.63 10.58 -6.99
C SER A 57 14.50 11.26 -8.35
N PRO A 58 14.66 10.51 -9.45
CA PRO A 58 14.38 11.04 -10.79
C PRO A 58 12.89 11.41 -10.90
N ILE A 59 12.60 12.44 -11.70
CA ILE A 59 11.22 12.88 -11.96
C ILE A 59 10.46 11.83 -12.75
N ASN A 60 11.13 11.14 -13.68
CA ASN A 60 10.50 10.15 -14.56
C ASN A 60 10.80 8.74 -14.07
N ASN A 61 9.74 7.94 -13.89
CA ASN A 61 9.80 6.51 -13.58
C ASN A 61 10.77 6.15 -12.44
N PRO A 62 10.63 6.73 -11.24
CA PRO A 62 11.49 6.42 -10.10
C PRO A 62 11.33 4.95 -9.70
N LYS A 63 12.43 4.20 -9.76
CA LYS A 63 12.46 2.75 -9.47
C LYS A 63 12.87 2.40 -8.04
N GLY A 64 13.02 3.40 -7.17
CA GLY A 64 13.61 3.21 -5.86
C GLY A 64 15.15 3.22 -5.88
N PRO A 65 15.80 3.08 -4.72
CA PRO A 65 17.25 2.96 -4.63
C PRO A 65 17.76 1.75 -5.43
N SER A 66 18.91 1.93 -6.11
CA SER A 66 19.51 0.87 -6.94
C SER A 66 20.30 -0.18 -6.15
N ASN A 67 20.67 0.14 -4.93
CA ASN A 67 21.40 -0.75 -4.04
C ASN A 67 20.41 -1.59 -3.21
N ILE A 68 20.79 -2.83 -2.94
CA ILE A 68 20.05 -3.73 -2.07
C ILE A 68 20.07 -3.16 -0.65
N LEU A 69 18.89 -2.87 -0.13
CA LEU A 69 18.67 -2.40 1.24
C LEU A 69 17.97 -3.49 2.05
N SER A 70 17.88 -3.28 3.37
CA SER A 70 17.31 -4.30 4.26
C SER A 70 15.79 -4.49 4.10
N TRP A 71 15.09 -3.53 3.53
CA TRP A 71 13.63 -3.54 3.47
C TRP A 71 13.08 -3.15 2.11
N HIS A 72 12.07 -3.88 1.66
CA HIS A 72 11.21 -3.45 0.57
C HIS A 72 10.16 -2.45 1.05
N VAL A 73 9.61 -1.69 0.14
CA VAL A 73 8.48 -0.79 0.44
C VAL A 73 7.19 -1.59 0.55
N ILE A 74 6.37 -1.26 1.53
CA ILE A 74 4.95 -1.62 1.56
C ILE A 74 4.08 -0.37 1.42
N ARG A 75 2.89 -0.55 0.84
CA ARG A 75 1.97 0.55 0.53
C ARG A 75 0.53 0.18 0.83
N GLY A 76 -0.34 1.20 0.88
CA GLY A 76 -1.79 1.06 0.92
C GLY A 76 -2.40 1.19 2.30
N GLY A 77 -1.70 0.85 3.36
CA GLY A 77 -2.28 0.73 4.70
C GLY A 77 -3.12 -0.53 4.86
N SER A 78 -3.58 -0.81 6.06
CA SER A 78 -4.31 -2.03 6.39
C SER A 78 -5.62 -1.77 7.15
N TRP A 79 -6.36 -2.85 7.39
CA TRP A 79 -7.62 -2.87 8.13
C TRP A 79 -7.50 -2.40 9.59
N ILE A 80 -6.29 -2.41 10.17
CA ILE A 80 -6.06 -1.96 11.55
C ILE A 80 -5.57 -0.51 11.65
N ASP A 81 -5.06 0.03 10.54
CA ASP A 81 -4.42 1.34 10.54
C ASP A 81 -5.42 2.50 10.57
N ASP A 82 -4.99 3.60 11.19
CA ASP A 82 -5.71 4.87 11.14
C ASP A 82 -5.68 5.47 9.72
N LYS A 83 -6.66 6.32 9.42
CA LYS A 83 -6.83 6.99 8.12
C LYS A 83 -5.56 7.68 7.60
N GLN A 84 -4.68 8.13 8.48
CA GLN A 84 -3.43 8.81 8.09
C GLN A 84 -2.44 7.89 7.38
N PHE A 85 -2.50 6.59 7.62
CA PHE A 85 -1.66 5.58 6.95
C PHE A 85 -2.28 5.06 5.66
N VAL A 86 -3.58 5.26 5.48
CA VAL A 86 -4.33 4.78 4.30
C VAL A 86 -4.39 5.89 3.25
N ARG A 87 -3.22 6.22 2.68
CA ARG A 87 -3.06 7.27 1.66
C ARG A 87 -2.15 6.79 0.53
N THR A 88 -2.41 7.28 -0.68
CA THR A 88 -1.64 6.94 -1.88
C THR A 88 -0.15 7.35 -1.80
N THR A 89 0.18 8.30 -0.95
CA THR A 89 1.56 8.82 -0.81
C THR A 89 2.39 8.11 0.26
N ILE A 90 1.77 7.30 1.11
CA ILE A 90 2.48 6.60 2.17
C ILE A 90 3.33 5.48 1.57
N ARG A 91 4.58 5.46 1.99
CA ARG A 91 5.54 4.35 1.81
C ARG A 91 6.05 3.97 3.19
N TYR A 92 6.06 2.68 3.48
CA TYR A 92 6.51 2.19 4.77
C TYR A 92 7.56 1.09 4.56
N PRO A 93 8.56 0.96 5.45
CA PRO A 93 9.50 -0.16 5.37
C PRO A 93 8.80 -1.45 5.79
N GLY A 94 8.69 -2.40 4.88
CA GLY A 94 8.25 -3.75 5.19
C GLY A 94 9.43 -4.57 5.68
N LEU A 95 9.30 -5.19 6.84
CA LEU A 95 10.34 -6.05 7.39
C LEU A 95 10.35 -7.37 6.62
N ALA A 96 11.48 -7.73 6.02
CA ALA A 96 11.62 -8.94 5.20
C ALA A 96 11.40 -10.26 5.98
N ASP A 97 11.54 -10.20 7.30
CA ASP A 97 11.49 -11.38 8.17
C ASP A 97 10.12 -11.59 8.85
N ASN A 98 9.15 -10.71 8.61
CA ASN A 98 7.82 -10.83 9.21
C ASN A 98 6.93 -11.74 8.37
N THR A 99 7.13 -13.03 8.50
CA THR A 99 6.29 -14.05 7.85
C THR A 99 4.90 -14.20 8.49
N ASP A 100 4.67 -13.55 9.64
CA ASP A 100 3.45 -13.65 10.44
C ASP A 100 2.60 -12.37 10.46
N ASP A 101 2.88 -11.41 9.58
CA ASP A 101 2.15 -10.15 9.54
C ASP A 101 0.78 -10.32 8.85
N TYR A 102 -0.25 -10.53 9.64
CA TYR A 102 -1.67 -10.62 9.22
C TYR A 102 -2.19 -9.38 8.47
N TRP A 103 -1.40 -8.34 8.36
CA TRP A 103 -1.76 -7.08 7.71
C TRP A 103 -0.95 -6.76 6.45
N VAL A 104 -0.11 -7.70 5.98
CA VAL A 104 0.69 -7.52 4.76
C VAL A 104 0.38 -8.62 3.74
N GLY A 105 0.24 -8.23 2.48
CA GLY A 105 0.00 -9.12 1.36
C GLY A 105 0.73 -8.63 0.11
N PHE A 106 0.28 -9.07 -1.05
CA PHE A 106 0.83 -8.66 -2.34
C PHE A 106 -0.21 -8.75 -3.44
N ARG A 107 0.03 -8.07 -4.54
CA ARG A 107 -0.67 -8.29 -5.82
C ARG A 107 0.32 -8.35 -6.96
N CYS A 108 0.02 -9.21 -7.95
CA CYS A 108 0.84 -9.35 -9.14
C CYS A 108 0.56 -8.21 -10.13
N ALA A 109 1.62 -7.70 -10.76
CA ALA A 109 1.55 -6.78 -11.87
C ALA A 109 2.51 -7.23 -12.96
N ARG A 110 2.24 -6.86 -14.22
CA ARG A 110 3.13 -7.09 -15.35
C ARG A 110 3.02 -5.93 -16.33
N ASP A 111 4.10 -5.68 -17.04
CA ASP A 111 4.07 -4.78 -18.18
C ASP A 111 3.24 -5.39 -19.32
N LEU A 112 2.50 -4.55 -20.01
CA LEU A 112 1.86 -4.93 -21.28
C LEU A 112 2.91 -4.79 -22.38
N ASN A 113 3.23 -5.88 -23.01
CA ASN A 113 4.11 -5.90 -24.20
C ASN A 113 3.42 -5.26 -25.41
#